data_3e0165394537b4bb1fff3599b6ddb3b4
#
_entry.id   3e0165394537b4bb1fff3599b6ddb3b4
#
_cell.length_a   1.000
_cell.length_b   1.000
_cell.length_c   1.000
_cell.angle_alpha   90.00
_cell.angle_beta   90.00
_cell.angle_gamma   90.00
#
_symmetry.space_group_name_H-M   'P 1'
#
loop_
_entity.id
_entity.type
_entity.pdbx_description
1 polymer ?
#
loop_
_entity_poly.entity_id
_entity_poly.type
_entity_poly.pdbx_seq_one_letter_code
_entity_poly.pdbx_strand_id
1 'polypeptide(L)'
;SAESILAASEKDETTGLYGGKMVVANQVRTVTDVPGGFVPSDFSSWGVPGNLDLKPEITAPGGNIWSTLTDGTYGSMSGTSMSAPSVTGMAAVVAQYLRETGLAEQEGMTVRALSQALLMSTSSPLKQDNGVEYSPRKQGSGFANVYHAVTTPAYLLTDSKDVTDGKVKVNLGDDPDRTGEYTFDFTINNLSDKALAYVLHAGINTMAVEEIEGENYMSDTARVLNPKVTFD
;
A
#
# COMPACT_ATOMS: atom_id res chain seq x y z
N SER A 1 29.41 -1.33 14.13
CA SER A 1 30.27 -0.25 13.61
C SER A 1 31.65 -0.77 13.26
N ALA A 2 32.43 -0.04 12.47
CA ALA A 2 33.83 -0.39 12.16
C ALA A 2 34.66 -0.51 13.44
N GLU A 3 34.43 0.33 14.42
CA GLU A 3 35.06 0.28 15.74
C GLU A 3 34.79 -1.03 16.50
N SER A 4 33.55 -1.54 16.42
CA SER A 4 33.20 -2.82 17.05
C SER A 4 33.90 -4.00 16.38
N ILE A 5 34.13 -3.91 15.07
CA ILE A 5 34.86 -4.95 14.31
C ILE A 5 36.34 -4.89 14.67
N LEU A 6 36.93 -3.70 14.72
CA LEU A 6 38.33 -3.51 15.10
C LEU A 6 38.59 -3.94 16.53
N ALA A 7 37.67 -3.64 17.46
CA ALA A 7 37.79 -4.06 18.86
C ALA A 7 37.67 -5.58 19.07
N ALA A 8 37.02 -6.28 18.14
CA ALA A 8 36.88 -7.74 18.16
C ALA A 8 37.94 -8.49 17.31
N SER A 9 38.84 -7.77 16.69
CA SER A 9 39.91 -8.34 15.82
C SER A 9 41.26 -8.25 16.48
N GLU A 10 42.11 -9.24 16.18
CA GLU A 10 43.50 -9.27 16.63
C GLU A 10 44.42 -8.70 15.53
N LYS A 11 45.30 -7.79 15.91
CA LYS A 11 46.28 -7.25 15.00
C LYS A 11 47.51 -8.14 14.93
N ASP A 12 47.86 -8.56 13.76
CA ASP A 12 49.15 -9.23 13.49
C ASP A 12 50.25 -8.16 13.48
N GLU A 13 51.14 -8.24 14.48
CA GLU A 13 52.23 -7.26 14.66
C GLU A 13 53.31 -7.32 13.57
N THR A 14 53.38 -8.41 12.80
CA THR A 14 54.32 -8.59 11.73
C THR A 14 53.84 -7.99 10.42
N THR A 15 52.56 -8.18 10.12
CA THR A 15 51.95 -7.71 8.87
C THR A 15 51.18 -6.41 9.02
N GLY A 16 50.85 -6.02 10.25
CA GLY A 16 50.00 -4.87 10.56
C GLY A 16 48.53 -5.08 10.22
N LEU A 17 48.12 -6.25 9.76
CA LEU A 17 46.77 -6.57 9.37
C LEU A 17 45.94 -7.00 10.57
N TYR A 18 44.65 -6.68 10.54
CA TYR A 18 43.69 -7.14 11.53
C TYR A 18 43.02 -8.42 11.04
N GLY A 19 43.10 -9.47 11.85
CA GLY A 19 42.43 -10.73 11.62
C GLY A 19 41.43 -11.05 12.70
N GLY A 20 40.36 -11.70 12.35
CA GLY A 20 39.37 -12.16 13.27
C GLY A 20 38.44 -13.22 12.66
N LYS A 21 37.84 -14.03 13.51
CA LYS A 21 36.84 -15.00 13.08
C LYS A 21 35.47 -14.32 13.10
N MET A 22 34.93 -14.06 11.93
CA MET A 22 33.54 -13.60 11.81
C MET A 22 32.62 -14.81 11.71
N VAL A 23 31.74 -14.97 12.68
CA VAL A 23 30.64 -15.92 12.61
C VAL A 23 29.41 -15.15 12.14
N VAL A 24 29.02 -15.36 10.89
CA VAL A 24 27.73 -14.87 10.40
C VAL A 24 26.66 -15.87 10.88
N ALA A 25 25.98 -15.52 11.96
CA ALA A 25 24.84 -16.29 12.40
C ALA A 25 23.73 -16.19 11.32
N ASN A 26 23.15 -17.32 10.95
CA ASN A 26 22.00 -17.35 10.06
C ASN A 26 20.87 -16.51 10.66
N GLN A 27 20.54 -15.40 10.01
CA GLN A 27 19.40 -14.54 10.28
C GLN A 27 19.42 -13.84 11.64
N VAL A 28 20.24 -12.83 11.80
CA VAL A 28 19.96 -11.79 12.79
C VAL A 28 18.95 -10.82 12.16
N ARG A 29 17.69 -11.02 12.45
CA ARG A 29 16.64 -10.06 12.10
C ARG A 29 16.46 -9.12 13.28
N THR A 30 16.88 -7.88 13.12
CA THR A 30 16.54 -6.82 14.08
C THR A 30 15.23 -6.20 13.64
N VAL A 31 14.22 -6.26 14.48
CA VAL A 31 12.98 -5.52 14.32
C VAL A 31 13.06 -4.32 15.24
N THR A 32 13.00 -3.15 14.67
CA THR A 32 12.93 -1.90 15.43
C THR A 32 11.58 -1.26 15.16
N ASP A 33 10.84 -0.99 16.23
CA ASP A 33 9.63 -0.20 16.10
C ASP A 33 9.99 1.22 15.66
N VAL A 34 9.33 1.69 14.62
CA VAL A 34 9.47 3.07 14.14
C VAL A 34 8.32 3.87 14.74
N PRO A 35 8.57 4.74 15.72
CA PRO A 35 7.52 5.62 16.26
C PRO A 35 6.89 6.44 15.13
N GLY A 36 5.56 6.45 15.05
CA GLY A 36 4.82 7.13 13.97
C GLY A 36 4.92 6.41 12.62
N GLY A 37 5.31 5.12 12.60
CA GLY A 37 5.24 4.29 11.39
C GLY A 37 3.80 3.99 10.97
N PHE A 38 3.63 3.60 9.69
CA PHE A 38 2.31 3.26 9.12
C PHE A 38 1.30 4.42 9.10
N VAL A 39 1.78 5.64 8.94
CA VAL A 39 0.97 6.82 8.67
C VAL A 39 1.34 7.41 7.32
N PRO A 40 0.42 8.03 6.58
CA PRO A 40 0.75 8.77 5.37
C PRO A 40 1.70 9.93 5.71
N SER A 41 2.77 10.06 4.93
CA SER A 41 3.71 11.17 5.11
C SER A 41 3.08 12.50 4.73
N ASP A 42 3.44 13.58 5.41
CA ASP A 42 2.89 14.94 5.17
C ASP A 42 3.12 15.43 3.74
N PHE A 43 4.21 15.00 3.12
CA PHE A 43 4.54 15.34 1.74
C PHE A 43 3.72 14.52 0.70
N SER A 44 2.93 13.54 1.12
CA SER A 44 2.14 12.72 0.19
C SER A 44 1.03 13.56 -0.44
N SER A 45 0.95 13.52 -1.77
CA SER A 45 -0.11 14.23 -2.50
C SER A 45 -1.46 13.58 -2.24
N TRP A 46 -2.49 14.41 -2.21
CA TRP A 46 -3.87 13.97 -2.07
C TRP A 46 -4.56 13.86 -3.43
N GLY A 47 -5.40 12.86 -3.64
CA GLY A 47 -6.41 12.88 -4.70
C GLY A 47 -7.55 13.81 -4.27
N VAL A 48 -8.35 14.32 -5.14
CA VAL A 48 -8.53 13.93 -6.53
C VAL A 48 -7.85 14.94 -7.47
N PRO A 49 -7.26 14.50 -8.60
CA PRO A 49 -6.75 15.41 -9.61
C PRO A 49 -7.89 16.14 -10.33
N GLY A 50 -7.56 17.05 -11.25
CA GLY A 50 -8.54 17.90 -11.94
C GLY A 50 -9.63 17.18 -12.73
N ASN A 51 -9.43 15.89 -13.05
CA ASN A 51 -10.44 15.02 -13.68
C ASN A 51 -11.36 14.29 -12.68
N LEU A 52 -11.23 14.60 -11.38
CA LEU A 52 -11.97 14.01 -10.27
C LEU A 52 -11.80 12.49 -10.09
N ASP A 53 -10.84 11.85 -10.76
CA ASP A 53 -10.53 10.42 -10.57
C ASP A 53 -9.94 10.18 -9.18
N LEU A 54 -10.36 9.12 -8.49
CA LEU A 54 -9.81 8.78 -7.19
C LEU A 54 -8.36 8.33 -7.31
N LYS A 55 -7.46 9.10 -6.66
CA LYS A 55 -6.02 8.85 -6.54
C LYS A 55 -5.57 9.13 -5.09
N PRO A 56 -4.51 8.47 -4.63
CA PRO A 56 -3.78 7.34 -5.23
C PRO A 56 -4.63 6.06 -5.27
N GLU A 57 -4.20 5.02 -5.98
CA GLU A 57 -4.84 3.71 -5.92
C GLU A 57 -4.38 2.89 -4.72
N ILE A 58 -3.11 3.06 -4.31
CA ILE A 58 -2.49 2.25 -3.27
C ILE A 58 -1.35 3.01 -2.59
N THR A 59 -0.99 2.62 -1.39
CA THR A 59 0.08 3.23 -0.59
C THR A 59 1.23 2.25 -0.35
N ALA A 60 2.46 2.78 -0.33
CA ALA A 60 3.67 2.02 -0.02
C ALA A 60 4.68 2.88 0.74
N PRO A 61 5.70 2.29 1.38
CA PRO A 61 6.72 3.03 2.12
C PRO A 61 7.42 4.07 1.25
N GLY A 62 7.51 5.30 1.74
CA GLY A 62 8.15 6.41 1.04
C GLY A 62 8.94 7.35 1.95
N GLY A 63 8.82 7.19 3.26
CA GLY A 63 9.55 7.96 4.26
C GLY A 63 10.81 7.25 4.74
N ASN A 64 11.94 7.97 4.78
CA ASN A 64 13.23 7.48 5.28
C ASN A 64 13.68 6.15 4.66
N ILE A 65 13.53 6.03 3.35
CA ILE A 65 13.89 4.83 2.61
C ILE A 65 15.40 4.79 2.40
N TRP A 66 16.06 3.80 3.00
CA TRP A 66 17.48 3.53 2.81
C TRP A 66 17.69 2.70 1.54
N SER A 67 18.44 3.23 0.61
CA SER A 67 18.70 2.58 -0.68
C SER A 67 20.01 3.04 -1.30
N THR A 68 20.32 2.49 -2.48
CA THR A 68 21.50 2.86 -3.29
C THR A 68 21.32 4.28 -3.83
N LEU A 69 22.41 5.02 -3.82
CA LEU A 69 22.54 6.33 -4.46
C LEU A 69 23.53 6.24 -5.63
N THR A 70 23.79 7.37 -6.28
CA THR A 70 24.82 7.51 -7.31
C THR A 70 26.19 7.12 -6.76
N ASP A 71 27.07 6.71 -7.66
CA ASP A 71 28.48 6.39 -7.36
C ASP A 71 28.69 5.24 -6.36
N GLY A 72 27.73 4.31 -6.27
CA GLY A 72 27.83 3.14 -5.41
C GLY A 72 27.72 3.45 -3.92
N THR A 73 27.20 4.62 -3.57
CA THR A 73 26.91 5.01 -2.19
C THR A 73 25.51 4.57 -1.75
N TYR A 74 25.22 4.70 -0.47
CA TYR A 74 23.92 4.43 0.13
C TYR A 74 23.47 5.62 0.98
N GLY A 75 22.16 5.83 1.03
CA GLY A 75 21.60 6.89 1.86
C GLY A 75 20.09 6.77 2.03
N SER A 76 19.56 7.61 2.88
CA SER A 76 18.13 7.70 3.14
C SER A 76 17.52 8.85 2.35
N MET A 77 16.41 8.57 1.69
CA MET A 77 15.59 9.57 1.00
C MET A 77 14.12 9.39 1.35
N SER A 78 13.38 10.48 1.28
CA SER A 78 11.92 10.48 1.49
C SER A 78 11.22 11.10 0.29
N GLY A 79 10.08 10.55 -0.07
CA GLY A 79 9.25 11.05 -1.16
C GLY A 79 8.33 9.98 -1.74
N THR A 80 7.29 10.39 -2.42
CA THR A 80 6.47 9.50 -3.25
C THR A 80 7.30 8.84 -4.37
N SER A 81 8.42 9.46 -4.75
CA SER A 81 9.43 8.90 -5.65
C SER A 81 10.13 7.65 -5.08
N MET A 82 10.06 7.41 -3.77
CA MET A 82 10.55 6.20 -3.10
C MET A 82 9.43 5.17 -2.92
N SER A 83 8.18 5.61 -2.79
CA SER A 83 7.02 4.72 -2.76
C SER A 83 6.75 4.08 -4.13
N ALA A 84 6.85 4.83 -5.21
CA ALA A 84 6.57 4.32 -6.56
C ALA A 84 7.44 3.12 -6.96
N PRO A 85 8.79 3.13 -6.80
CA PRO A 85 9.60 1.95 -7.05
C PRO A 85 9.32 0.79 -6.09
N SER A 86 8.88 1.06 -4.86
CA SER A 86 8.45 -0.01 -3.94
C SER A 86 7.23 -0.75 -4.50
N VAL A 87 6.21 -0.03 -4.99
CA VAL A 87 5.05 -0.62 -5.68
C VAL A 87 5.47 -1.33 -6.97
N THR A 88 6.39 -0.75 -7.73
CA THR A 88 6.92 -1.37 -8.96
C THR A 88 7.61 -2.71 -8.66
N GLY A 89 8.40 -2.78 -7.61
CA GLY A 89 9.02 -4.03 -7.16
C GLY A 89 7.99 -5.09 -6.73
N MET A 90 6.98 -4.69 -5.96
CA MET A 90 5.88 -5.58 -5.60
C MET A 90 5.11 -6.06 -6.83
N ALA A 91 4.80 -5.19 -7.77
CA ALA A 91 4.13 -5.54 -9.02
C ALA A 91 4.97 -6.50 -9.88
N ALA A 92 6.29 -6.35 -9.90
CA ALA A 92 7.19 -7.28 -10.61
C ALA A 92 7.15 -8.69 -10.00
N VAL A 93 7.16 -8.80 -8.67
CA VAL A 93 7.04 -10.10 -7.97
C VAL A 93 5.68 -10.74 -8.24
N VAL A 94 4.58 -9.98 -8.14
CA VAL A 94 3.24 -10.50 -8.45
C VAL A 94 3.17 -10.93 -9.92
N ALA A 95 3.71 -10.14 -10.84
CA ALA A 95 3.72 -10.49 -12.26
C ALA A 95 4.55 -11.75 -12.57
N GLN A 96 5.64 -11.98 -11.85
CA GLN A 96 6.41 -13.23 -11.93
C GLN A 96 5.53 -14.39 -11.44
N TYR A 97 4.96 -14.30 -10.27
CA TYR A 97 4.06 -15.30 -9.71
C TYR A 97 2.93 -15.68 -10.68
N LEU A 98 2.26 -14.68 -11.27
CA LEU A 98 1.17 -14.90 -12.21
C LEU A 98 1.62 -15.60 -13.50
N ARG A 99 2.82 -15.32 -13.99
CA ARG A 99 3.39 -16.01 -15.17
C ARG A 99 3.80 -17.44 -14.86
N GLU A 100 4.40 -17.68 -13.70
CA GLU A 100 4.86 -19.01 -13.29
C GLU A 100 3.68 -19.94 -12.98
N THR A 101 2.60 -19.43 -12.43
CA THR A 101 1.39 -20.21 -12.10
C THR A 101 0.40 -20.32 -13.26
N GLY A 102 0.48 -19.46 -14.26
CA GLY A 102 -0.54 -19.36 -15.31
C GLY A 102 -1.88 -18.80 -14.83
N LEU A 103 -1.94 -18.25 -13.61
CA LEU A 103 -3.18 -17.83 -12.97
C LEU A 103 -3.92 -16.75 -13.76
N ALA A 104 -3.20 -15.79 -14.36
CA ALA A 104 -3.84 -14.72 -15.13
C ALA A 104 -4.59 -15.27 -16.35
N GLU A 105 -4.06 -16.28 -17.02
CA GLU A 105 -4.74 -16.95 -18.15
C GLU A 105 -5.95 -17.75 -17.68
N GLN A 106 -5.84 -18.45 -16.54
CA GLN A 106 -6.95 -19.19 -15.94
C GLN A 106 -8.12 -18.27 -15.57
N GLU A 107 -7.84 -17.08 -15.07
CA GLU A 107 -8.84 -16.07 -14.72
C GLU A 107 -9.30 -15.24 -15.95
N GLY A 108 -8.78 -15.50 -17.14
CA GLY A 108 -9.11 -14.74 -18.36
C GLY A 108 -8.67 -13.27 -18.31
N MET A 109 -7.66 -12.96 -17.52
CA MET A 109 -7.18 -11.60 -17.29
C MET A 109 -5.75 -11.41 -17.80
N THR A 110 -5.38 -10.16 -18.07
CA THR A 110 -3.97 -9.84 -18.31
C THR A 110 -3.18 -9.89 -16.98
N VAL A 111 -1.90 -10.22 -17.07
CA VAL A 111 -1.00 -10.19 -15.90
C VAL A 111 -1.05 -8.83 -15.19
N ARG A 112 -1.14 -7.74 -15.95
CA ARG A 112 -1.25 -6.38 -15.42
C ARG A 112 -2.55 -6.20 -14.63
N ALA A 113 -3.67 -6.56 -15.21
CA ALA A 113 -4.99 -6.38 -14.58
C ALA A 113 -5.11 -7.20 -13.29
N LEU A 114 -4.70 -8.47 -13.33
CA LEU A 114 -4.76 -9.32 -12.14
C LEU A 114 -3.73 -8.89 -11.08
N SER A 115 -2.55 -8.39 -11.46
CA SER A 115 -1.60 -7.82 -10.50
C SER A 115 -2.18 -6.62 -9.75
N GLN A 116 -2.90 -5.74 -10.43
CA GLN A 116 -3.56 -4.60 -9.81
C GLN A 116 -4.69 -5.06 -8.88
N ALA A 117 -5.54 -5.97 -9.35
CA ALA A 117 -6.63 -6.52 -8.55
C ALA A 117 -6.11 -7.19 -7.26
N LEU A 118 -5.09 -8.02 -7.35
CA LEU A 118 -4.50 -8.70 -6.19
C LEU A 118 -3.88 -7.71 -5.20
N LEU A 119 -3.06 -6.75 -5.67
CA LEU A 119 -2.42 -5.77 -4.79
C LEU A 119 -3.44 -4.87 -4.10
N MET A 120 -4.48 -4.39 -4.81
CA MET A 120 -5.50 -3.52 -4.22
C MET A 120 -6.46 -4.28 -3.31
N SER A 121 -6.88 -5.50 -3.67
CA SER A 121 -7.79 -6.31 -2.85
C SER A 121 -7.18 -6.75 -1.52
N THR A 122 -5.87 -6.85 -1.44
CA THR A 122 -5.15 -7.36 -0.26
C THR A 122 -4.38 -6.29 0.51
N SER A 123 -4.52 -5.04 0.10
CA SER A 123 -3.96 -3.91 0.83
C SER A 123 -4.68 -3.70 2.16
N SER A 124 -3.99 -3.10 3.11
CA SER A 124 -4.51 -2.85 4.46
C SER A 124 -4.71 -1.35 4.66
N PRO A 125 -5.95 -0.89 4.91
CA PRO A 125 -6.19 0.52 5.21
C PRO A 125 -5.39 0.99 6.44
N LEU A 126 -4.70 2.11 6.29
CA LEU A 126 -4.00 2.78 7.38
C LEU A 126 -5.00 3.51 8.27
N LYS A 127 -4.72 3.53 9.58
CA LYS A 127 -5.60 4.14 10.58
C LYS A 127 -4.90 5.27 11.32
N GLN A 128 -5.67 6.27 11.65
CA GLN A 128 -5.31 7.35 12.55
C GLN A 128 -5.22 6.85 13.99
N ASP A 129 -4.65 7.61 14.89
CA ASP A 129 -4.52 7.27 16.32
C ASP A 129 -5.87 7.02 17.00
N ASN A 130 -6.94 7.62 16.49
CA ASN A 130 -8.31 7.40 16.97
C ASN A 130 -8.97 6.13 16.41
N GLY A 131 -8.24 5.32 15.62
CA GLY A 131 -8.71 4.10 15.00
C GLY A 131 -9.54 4.29 13.72
N VAL A 132 -9.83 5.51 13.32
CA VAL A 132 -10.51 5.84 12.06
C VAL A 132 -9.53 5.68 10.90
N GLU A 133 -9.97 5.08 9.83
CA GLU A 133 -9.16 4.93 8.62
C GLU A 133 -8.89 6.30 7.98
N TYR A 134 -7.69 6.47 7.44
CA TYR A 134 -7.40 7.62 6.60
C TYR A 134 -8.32 7.62 5.38
N SER A 135 -8.61 8.82 4.88
CA SER A 135 -9.42 8.95 3.67
C SER A 135 -8.79 8.19 2.49
N PRO A 136 -9.59 7.49 1.66
CA PRO A 136 -9.11 6.91 0.41
C PRO A 136 -8.39 7.91 -0.51
N ARG A 137 -8.68 9.21 -0.40
CA ARG A 137 -7.95 10.28 -1.11
C ARG A 137 -6.49 10.41 -0.68
N LYS A 138 -6.12 9.89 0.50
CA LYS A 138 -4.72 9.86 1.00
C LYS A 138 -4.04 8.54 0.74
N GLN A 139 -4.77 7.44 0.76
CA GLN A 139 -4.17 6.10 0.79
C GLN A 139 -4.64 5.14 -0.31
N GLY A 140 -5.68 5.49 -1.07
CA GLY A 140 -6.31 4.55 -2.00
C GLY A 140 -6.95 3.38 -1.26
N SER A 141 -6.69 2.16 -1.73
CA SER A 141 -7.14 0.92 -1.08
C SER A 141 -6.37 0.60 0.21
N GLY A 142 -5.24 1.27 0.48
CA GLY A 142 -4.43 1.09 1.67
C GLY A 142 -2.98 0.71 1.39
N PHE A 143 -2.31 0.21 2.41
CA PHE A 143 -0.90 -0.17 2.38
C PHE A 143 -0.69 -1.50 1.66
N ALA A 144 0.12 -1.49 0.61
CA ALA A 144 0.40 -2.65 -0.23
C ALA A 144 1.18 -3.74 0.51
N ASN A 145 0.82 -5.00 0.27
CA ASN A 145 1.52 -6.15 0.81
C ASN A 145 1.67 -7.24 -0.27
N VAL A 146 2.88 -7.42 -0.77
CA VAL A 146 3.18 -8.39 -1.82
C VAL A 146 2.92 -9.84 -1.38
N TYR A 147 3.20 -10.16 -0.11
CA TYR A 147 2.95 -11.49 0.42
C TYR A 147 1.45 -11.81 0.42
N HIS A 148 0.63 -10.90 0.89
CA HIS A 148 -0.81 -11.07 0.84
C HIS A 148 -1.31 -11.20 -0.60
N ALA A 149 -0.78 -10.43 -1.54
CA ALA A 149 -1.18 -10.48 -2.94
C ALA A 149 -0.92 -11.83 -3.62
N VAL A 150 0.17 -12.54 -3.25
CA VAL A 150 0.50 -13.85 -3.85
C VAL A 150 -0.02 -15.04 -3.06
N THR A 151 -0.56 -14.84 -1.86
CA THR A 151 -1.07 -15.92 -1.00
C THR A 151 -2.57 -15.84 -0.74
N THR A 152 -3.24 -14.81 -1.24
CA THR A 152 -4.68 -14.65 -1.04
C THR A 152 -5.47 -15.76 -1.71
N PRO A 153 -6.50 -16.30 -1.05
CA PRO A 153 -7.41 -17.24 -1.67
C PRO A 153 -8.50 -16.58 -2.53
N ALA A 154 -8.55 -15.24 -2.56
CA ALA A 154 -9.56 -14.52 -3.33
C ALA A 154 -9.14 -13.09 -3.64
N TYR A 155 -9.77 -12.48 -4.64
CA TYR A 155 -9.59 -11.08 -4.99
C TYR A 155 -10.93 -10.43 -5.39
N LEU A 156 -10.96 -9.10 -5.37
CA LEU A 156 -12.12 -8.31 -5.73
C LEU A 156 -12.02 -7.80 -7.17
N LEU A 157 -13.16 -7.75 -7.84
CA LEU A 157 -13.36 -6.97 -9.05
C LEU A 157 -14.57 -6.05 -8.86
N THR A 158 -14.54 -4.91 -9.51
CA THR A 158 -15.68 -3.98 -9.54
C THR A 158 -16.16 -3.84 -10.96
N ASP A 159 -17.47 -3.77 -11.16
CA ASP A 159 -18.08 -3.52 -12.46
C ASP A 159 -18.20 -2.02 -12.68
N SER A 160 -17.08 -1.38 -12.96
CA SER A 160 -17.04 0.05 -13.27
C SER A 160 -16.69 0.26 -14.73
N LYS A 161 -17.58 0.91 -15.46
CA LYS A 161 -17.38 1.21 -16.90
C LYS A 161 -16.18 2.12 -17.15
N ASP A 162 -15.83 2.95 -16.18
CA ASP A 162 -14.77 3.95 -16.29
C ASP A 162 -13.44 3.47 -15.69
N VAL A 163 -13.44 2.33 -15.01
CA VAL A 163 -12.26 1.75 -14.39
C VAL A 163 -11.92 0.44 -15.06
N THR A 164 -10.89 0.47 -15.85
CA THR A 164 -10.36 -0.69 -16.58
C THR A 164 -9.12 -1.25 -15.87
N ASP A 165 -8.58 -2.33 -16.39
CA ASP A 165 -7.30 -2.90 -15.97
C ASP A 165 -7.25 -3.51 -14.56
N GLY A 166 -8.38 -3.99 -14.02
CA GLY A 166 -8.41 -4.70 -12.74
C GLY A 166 -8.21 -3.80 -11.50
N LYS A 167 -8.36 -2.50 -11.64
CA LYS A 167 -8.36 -1.60 -10.49
C LYS A 167 -9.62 -1.78 -9.65
N VAL A 168 -9.44 -2.03 -8.37
CA VAL A 168 -10.55 -2.24 -7.43
C VAL A 168 -11.01 -0.89 -6.89
N LYS A 169 -11.70 -0.14 -7.73
CA LYS A 169 -12.35 1.13 -7.39
C LYS A 169 -13.57 1.37 -8.28
N VAL A 170 -14.51 2.14 -7.80
CA VAL A 170 -15.71 2.52 -8.53
C VAL A 170 -15.82 4.04 -8.53
N ASN A 171 -16.20 4.59 -9.67
CA ASN A 171 -16.65 5.97 -9.79
C ASN A 171 -18.16 5.98 -9.71
N LEU A 172 -18.73 6.51 -8.62
CA LEU A 172 -20.18 6.58 -8.41
C LEU A 172 -20.86 7.69 -9.23
N GLY A 173 -20.07 8.54 -9.86
CA GLY A 173 -20.59 9.66 -10.66
C GLY A 173 -21.13 10.81 -9.79
N ASP A 174 -21.96 11.61 -10.42
CA ASP A 174 -22.63 12.76 -9.80
C ASP A 174 -24.05 12.39 -9.35
N ASP A 175 -24.58 13.13 -8.39
CA ASP A 175 -25.97 13.03 -7.90
C ASP A 175 -26.67 14.39 -8.07
N PRO A 176 -27.05 14.77 -9.30
CA PRO A 176 -27.63 16.07 -9.59
C PRO A 176 -28.98 16.28 -8.89
N ASP A 177 -29.72 15.20 -8.66
CA ASP A 177 -31.03 15.23 -7.98
C ASP A 177 -30.90 15.20 -6.46
N ARG A 178 -29.68 15.09 -5.94
CA ARG A 178 -29.37 15.06 -4.50
C ARG A 178 -30.14 13.99 -3.74
N THR A 179 -30.25 12.83 -4.32
CA THR A 179 -30.89 11.64 -3.69
C THR A 179 -30.10 11.12 -2.53
N GLY A 180 -28.76 11.23 -2.60
CA GLY A 180 -27.83 10.66 -1.64
C GLY A 180 -27.77 9.13 -1.69
N GLU A 181 -28.32 8.52 -2.76
CA GLU A 181 -28.37 7.07 -2.95
C GLU A 181 -27.41 6.66 -4.06
N TYR A 182 -26.54 5.70 -3.75
CA TYR A 182 -25.57 5.15 -4.68
C TYR A 182 -25.59 3.62 -4.61
N THR A 183 -25.51 2.98 -5.76
CA THR A 183 -25.42 1.53 -5.87
C THR A 183 -24.25 1.16 -6.80
N PHE A 184 -23.54 0.12 -6.42
CA PHE A 184 -22.48 -0.46 -7.25
C PHE A 184 -22.33 -1.95 -6.96
N ASP A 185 -21.85 -2.67 -7.95
CA ASP A 185 -21.62 -4.10 -7.87
C ASP A 185 -20.11 -4.39 -7.72
N PHE A 186 -19.81 -5.44 -6.99
CA PHE A 186 -18.47 -6.01 -6.93
C PHE A 186 -18.55 -7.53 -6.86
N THR A 187 -17.50 -8.18 -7.33
CA THR A 187 -17.39 -9.64 -7.31
C THR A 187 -16.21 -10.06 -6.46
N ILE A 188 -16.42 -11.07 -5.62
CA ILE A 188 -15.36 -11.77 -4.90
C ILE A 188 -15.02 -13.02 -5.70
N ASN A 189 -13.85 -13.06 -6.31
CA ASN A 189 -13.36 -14.20 -7.09
C ASN A 189 -12.57 -15.13 -6.17
N ASN A 190 -13.05 -16.37 -6.04
CA ASN A 190 -12.43 -17.38 -5.21
C ASN A 190 -11.39 -18.16 -6.02
N LEU A 191 -10.11 -18.03 -5.66
CA LEU A 191 -8.98 -18.73 -6.29
C LEU A 191 -8.73 -20.13 -5.69
N SER A 192 -9.46 -20.49 -4.66
CA SER A 192 -9.29 -21.77 -3.98
C SER A 192 -10.38 -22.77 -4.36
N ASP A 193 -10.14 -24.05 -4.10
CA ASP A 193 -11.10 -25.13 -4.23
C ASP A 193 -12.05 -25.27 -3.03
N LYS A 194 -11.98 -24.35 -2.06
CA LYS A 194 -12.76 -24.35 -0.83
C LYS A 194 -13.78 -23.22 -0.81
N ALA A 195 -14.90 -23.46 -0.14
CA ALA A 195 -15.85 -22.39 0.17
C ALA A 195 -15.21 -21.38 1.12
N LEU A 196 -15.35 -20.10 0.80
CA LEU A 196 -14.87 -18.99 1.62
C LEU A 196 -16.08 -18.24 2.18
N ALA A 197 -15.97 -17.76 3.41
CA ALA A 197 -16.97 -16.92 4.05
C ALA A 197 -16.36 -15.58 4.43
N TYR A 198 -17.05 -14.49 4.11
CA TYR A 198 -16.62 -13.13 4.38
C TYR A 198 -17.68 -12.39 5.19
N VAL A 199 -17.21 -11.49 6.04
CA VAL A 199 -18.07 -10.48 6.68
C VAL A 199 -17.79 -9.16 5.98
N LEU A 200 -18.83 -8.57 5.40
CA LEU A 200 -18.71 -7.31 4.70
C LEU A 200 -18.82 -6.14 5.68
N HIS A 201 -17.90 -5.21 5.58
CA HIS A 201 -17.92 -3.95 6.31
C HIS A 201 -17.83 -2.80 5.33
N ALA A 202 -18.72 -1.84 5.46
CA ALA A 202 -18.64 -0.59 4.70
C ALA A 202 -18.20 0.54 5.62
N GLY A 203 -17.10 1.18 5.26
CA GLY A 203 -16.62 2.41 5.89
C GLY A 203 -16.85 3.58 4.95
N ILE A 204 -17.59 4.61 5.39
CA ILE A 204 -17.76 5.84 4.62
C ILE A 204 -17.07 6.96 5.37
N ASN A 205 -16.02 7.47 4.75
CA ASN A 205 -15.19 8.51 5.32
C ASN A 205 -15.35 9.80 4.54
N THR A 206 -15.46 10.91 5.25
CA THR A 206 -15.30 12.25 4.71
C THR A 206 -14.13 12.95 5.39
N MET A 207 -13.69 14.04 4.82
CA MET A 207 -12.68 14.87 5.45
C MET A 207 -13.34 15.90 6.36
N ALA A 208 -12.72 16.17 7.50
CA ALA A 208 -13.12 17.28 8.34
C ALA A 208 -12.87 18.61 7.63
N VAL A 209 -13.61 19.62 8.03
CA VAL A 209 -13.34 21.00 7.63
C VAL A 209 -12.82 21.74 8.84
N GLU A 210 -11.72 22.43 8.68
CA GLU A 210 -11.11 23.30 9.69
C GLU A 210 -11.17 24.73 9.22
N GLU A 211 -11.52 25.64 10.11
CA GLU A 211 -11.48 27.07 9.85
C GLU A 211 -10.10 27.61 10.24
N ILE A 212 -9.41 28.21 9.29
CA ILE A 212 -8.11 28.85 9.49
C ILE A 212 -8.24 30.29 8.98
N GLU A 213 -8.05 31.25 9.85
CA GLU A 213 -8.13 32.71 9.54
C GLU A 213 -9.46 33.13 8.88
N GLY A 214 -10.57 32.47 9.25
CA GLY A 214 -11.91 32.77 8.74
C GLY A 214 -12.26 32.07 7.42
N GLU A 215 -11.35 31.27 6.87
CA GLU A 215 -11.56 30.48 5.66
C GLU A 215 -11.63 28.97 6.00
N ASN A 216 -12.49 28.26 5.27
CA ASN A 216 -12.69 26.83 5.47
C ASN A 216 -11.73 26.01 4.59
N TYR A 217 -10.93 25.17 5.24
CA TYR A 217 -10.01 24.23 4.58
C TYR A 217 -10.40 22.79 4.87
N MET A 218 -10.20 21.91 3.90
CA MET A 218 -10.31 20.48 4.17
C MET A 218 -9.12 20.05 5.03
N SER A 219 -9.45 19.52 6.21
CA SER A 219 -8.48 18.91 7.11
C SER A 219 -8.01 17.56 6.57
N ASP A 220 -6.84 17.13 7.00
CA ASP A 220 -6.36 15.77 6.74
C ASP A 220 -6.97 14.73 7.69
N THR A 221 -7.71 15.17 8.69
CA THR A 221 -8.44 14.31 9.61
C THR A 221 -9.67 13.73 8.93
N ALA A 222 -9.72 12.40 8.85
CA ALA A 222 -10.90 11.72 8.35
C ALA A 222 -11.98 11.63 9.43
N ARG A 223 -13.23 11.70 8.98
CA ARG A 223 -14.43 11.45 9.79
C ARG A 223 -15.19 10.27 9.23
N VAL A 224 -15.71 9.42 10.11
CA VAL A 224 -16.64 8.37 9.73
C VAL A 224 -18.04 8.96 9.62
N LEU A 225 -18.71 8.67 8.52
CA LEU A 225 -20.14 8.87 8.35
C LEU A 225 -20.85 7.54 8.64
N ASN A 226 -22.03 7.60 9.24
CA ASN A 226 -22.85 6.43 9.52
C ASN A 226 -24.10 6.41 8.63
N PRO A 227 -23.95 6.26 7.31
CA PRO A 227 -25.10 6.12 6.43
C PRO A 227 -25.73 4.74 6.59
N LYS A 228 -26.92 4.57 6.04
CA LYS A 228 -27.50 3.24 5.88
C LYS A 228 -26.80 2.56 4.71
N VAL A 229 -26.16 1.42 4.97
CA VAL A 229 -25.60 0.55 3.94
C VAL A 229 -26.37 -0.75 3.92
N THR A 230 -26.73 -1.22 2.74
CA THR A 230 -27.35 -2.54 2.52
C THR A 230 -26.52 -3.33 1.54
N PHE A 231 -26.42 -4.62 1.77
CA PHE A 231 -25.82 -5.59 0.85
C PHE A 231 -26.94 -6.54 0.38
N ASP A 232 -27.05 -6.72 -0.92
CA ASP A 232 -28.03 -7.60 -1.57
C ASP A 232 -27.32 -8.87 -2.09
#